data_61982ebca8ca28407365d62784cf2303
#
_entry.id   61982ebca8ca28407365d62784cf2303
#
_cell.length_a   1.000
_cell.length_b   1.000
_cell.length_c   1.000
_cell.angle_alpha   90.00
_cell.angle_beta   90.00
_cell.angle_gamma   90.00
#
_symmetry.space_group_name_H-M   'P 1'
#
loop_
_entity.id
_entity.type
_entity.pdbx_description
1 polymer ?
#
loop_
_entity_poly.entity_id
_entity_poly.type
_entity_poly.pdbx_seq_one_letter_code
_entity_poly.pdbx_strand_id
1 'polypeptide(L)'
;MSRDTAPAPKASRQAPSPKPAAFGEGFVLDCWYFAALGQELKPGKLQRYEILGEPVLLGRTLAGEAYGLRDICPHRAAPLSAGKLTRDDAGHEAVQCPYHGWLFRTDGVCSKIPSLVEEQGMDVERIRVRRFPVSESQGLVFIWMASDPRSDAEPDHAPQIFPGVVGGKPKLIDKMVFDVHVDHAVVGLMDPAHGPYVHAQWWWRSAKSQHAKAKLFAPREAGFAMVRHEPSKNSRAYAILGGEPLTEITFRLPGLRWEHITVGKRQVLSLTCLTPMSETKTRITQIVWSDHPIFGLIAPFFAAGARAFLRQDGDMV
;
A
#
# COMPACT_ATOMS: atom_id res chain seq x y z
N MET A 1 -59.24 -33.72 17.19
CA MET A 1 -57.98 -33.70 16.42
C MET A 1 -57.65 -32.25 16.07
N SER A 2 -56.92 -31.61 16.93
CA SER A 2 -56.42 -30.19 16.71
C SER A 2 -55.09 -30.24 16.04
N ARG A 3 -54.97 -29.56 14.90
CA ARG A 3 -53.67 -29.41 14.19
C ARG A 3 -52.98 -28.18 14.70
N ASP A 4 -51.90 -28.36 15.46
CA ASP A 4 -50.97 -27.32 15.79
C ASP A 4 -50.20 -26.90 14.53
N THR A 5 -50.44 -25.70 14.05
CA THR A 5 -49.64 -25.07 12.99
C THR A 5 -48.48 -24.33 13.62
N ALA A 6 -47.26 -24.81 13.40
CA ALA A 6 -46.03 -24.12 13.80
C ALA A 6 -45.94 -22.75 13.11
N PRO A 7 -45.46 -21.70 13.79
CA PRO A 7 -45.29 -20.38 13.19
C PRO A 7 -44.18 -20.38 12.13
N ALA A 8 -44.45 -19.71 11.01
CA ALA A 8 -43.49 -19.51 9.93
C ALA A 8 -42.22 -18.80 10.41
N PRO A 9 -41.02 -19.13 9.88
CA PRO A 9 -39.78 -18.48 10.25
C PRO A 9 -39.83 -16.98 9.86
N LYS A 10 -39.51 -16.13 10.82
CA LYS A 10 -39.38 -14.68 10.58
C LYS A 10 -38.26 -14.43 9.57
N ALA A 11 -38.61 -13.80 8.44
CA ALA A 11 -37.65 -13.34 7.45
C ALA A 11 -36.57 -12.47 8.14
N SER A 12 -35.31 -12.86 7.99
CA SER A 12 -34.18 -12.07 8.45
C SER A 12 -34.17 -10.72 7.69
N ARG A 13 -34.33 -9.62 8.41
CA ARG A 13 -34.12 -8.29 7.84
C ARG A 13 -32.64 -8.23 7.41
N GLN A 14 -32.39 -8.31 6.12
CA GLN A 14 -31.09 -7.92 5.58
C GLN A 14 -30.82 -6.47 6.00
N ALA A 15 -29.67 -6.25 6.62
CA ALA A 15 -29.20 -4.90 6.89
C ALA A 15 -29.12 -4.13 5.55
N PRO A 16 -29.52 -2.86 5.51
CA PRO A 16 -29.41 -2.06 4.30
C PRO A 16 -27.95 -2.06 3.84
N SER A 17 -27.71 -2.30 2.56
CA SER A 17 -26.38 -2.18 1.96
C SER A 17 -25.82 -0.79 2.29
N PRO A 18 -24.57 -0.68 2.74
CA PRO A 18 -23.96 0.61 3.03
C PRO A 18 -24.05 1.49 1.79
N LYS A 19 -24.41 2.76 1.98
CA LYS A 19 -24.36 3.76 0.90
C LYS A 19 -22.92 3.81 0.40
N PRO A 20 -22.68 3.91 -0.93
CA PRO A 20 -21.34 4.15 -1.44
C PRO A 20 -20.80 5.45 -0.82
N ALA A 21 -19.54 5.43 -0.38
CA ALA A 21 -18.87 6.61 0.13
C ALA A 21 -18.85 7.71 -0.95
N ALA A 22 -18.99 8.95 -0.56
CA ALA A 22 -18.82 10.07 -1.47
C ALA A 22 -17.34 10.24 -1.84
N PHE A 23 -17.08 10.95 -2.94
CA PHE A 23 -15.71 11.29 -3.32
C PHE A 23 -15.03 12.09 -2.20
N GLY A 24 -13.84 11.65 -1.80
CA GLY A 24 -13.10 12.23 -0.69
C GLY A 24 -13.50 11.69 0.70
N GLU A 25 -14.28 10.62 0.77
CA GLU A 25 -14.75 10.01 2.01
C GLU A 25 -14.55 8.49 2.00
N GLY A 26 -14.11 7.94 3.14
CA GLY A 26 -13.97 6.50 3.35
C GLY A 26 -12.84 5.86 2.54
N PHE A 27 -12.79 4.54 2.57
CA PHE A 27 -11.74 3.78 1.91
C PHE A 27 -12.32 2.53 1.23
N VAL A 28 -11.69 2.10 0.16
CA VAL A 28 -12.00 0.81 -0.45
C VAL A 28 -11.47 -0.29 0.47
N LEU A 29 -12.34 -1.18 0.91
CA LEU A 29 -11.99 -2.30 1.77
C LEU A 29 -11.98 -3.60 0.96
N ASP A 30 -11.59 -4.71 1.60
CA ASP A 30 -11.38 -6.00 0.95
C ASP A 30 -10.39 -5.90 -0.24
N CYS A 31 -9.28 -5.22 0.03
CA CYS A 31 -8.23 -4.93 -0.95
C CYS A 31 -6.83 -5.04 -0.34
N TRP A 32 -5.86 -5.34 -1.21
CA TRP A 32 -4.44 -5.29 -0.89
C TRP A 32 -3.89 -3.88 -1.04
N TYR A 33 -3.44 -3.29 0.06
CA TYR A 33 -2.74 -2.00 0.07
C TYR A 33 -1.23 -2.23 0.13
N PHE A 34 -0.48 -1.43 -0.63
CA PHE A 34 0.97 -1.37 -0.45
C PHE A 34 1.28 -0.81 0.94
N ALA A 35 2.12 -1.53 1.69
CA ALA A 35 2.46 -1.16 3.06
C ALA A 35 3.92 -0.71 3.21
N ALA A 36 4.87 -1.48 2.65
CA ALA A 36 6.29 -1.22 2.78
C ALA A 36 7.10 -1.90 1.66
N LEU A 37 8.37 -1.52 1.54
CA LEU A 37 9.33 -2.31 0.79
C LEU A 37 9.86 -3.47 1.66
N GLY A 38 9.98 -4.66 1.09
CA GLY A 38 10.49 -5.84 1.80
C GLY A 38 11.85 -5.60 2.46
N GLN A 39 12.72 -4.86 1.78
CA GLN A 39 14.05 -4.49 2.30
C GLN A 39 14.02 -3.58 3.56
N GLU A 40 12.90 -2.94 3.84
CA GLU A 40 12.72 -2.07 5.02
C GLU A 40 12.36 -2.87 6.26
N LEU A 41 11.66 -4.00 6.10
CA LEU A 41 11.30 -4.88 7.19
C LEU A 41 12.48 -5.81 7.53
N LYS A 42 13.32 -5.39 8.47
CA LYS A 42 14.46 -6.20 8.92
C LYS A 42 14.00 -7.29 9.88
N PRO A 43 14.59 -8.53 9.81
CA PRO A 43 14.28 -9.59 10.75
C PRO A 43 14.38 -9.14 12.21
N GLY A 44 13.39 -9.48 13.02
CA GLY A 44 13.31 -9.13 14.44
C GLY A 44 12.99 -7.68 14.76
N LYS A 45 12.81 -6.82 13.76
CA LYS A 45 12.42 -5.41 13.97
C LYS A 45 10.93 -5.22 13.81
N LEU A 46 10.37 -4.34 14.65
CA LEU A 46 8.99 -3.94 14.66
C LEU A 46 8.90 -2.52 14.12
N GLN A 47 7.95 -2.25 13.22
CA GLN A 47 7.76 -0.94 12.63
C GLN A 47 6.28 -0.55 12.69
N ARG A 48 6.02 0.72 13.04
CA ARG A 48 4.68 1.28 13.09
C ARG A 48 4.33 1.94 11.75
N TYR A 49 3.15 1.62 11.27
CA TYR A 49 2.51 2.27 10.12
C TYR A 49 1.13 2.76 10.52
N GLU A 50 0.62 3.71 9.74
CA GLU A 50 -0.79 4.12 9.76
C GLU A 50 -1.35 3.84 8.39
N ILE A 51 -2.40 3.03 8.30
CA ILE A 51 -3.02 2.59 7.06
C ILE A 51 -4.54 2.60 7.28
N LEU A 52 -5.26 3.40 6.50
CA LEU A 52 -6.71 3.60 6.60
C LEU A 52 -7.16 4.03 8.02
N GLY A 53 -6.38 4.84 8.71
CA GLY A 53 -6.64 5.25 10.09
C GLY A 53 -6.32 4.18 11.14
N GLU A 54 -5.94 2.97 10.74
CA GLU A 54 -5.56 1.89 11.67
C GLU A 54 -4.06 1.96 11.99
N PRO A 55 -3.69 1.93 13.26
CA PRO A 55 -2.30 1.75 13.67
C PRO A 55 -1.88 0.29 13.43
N VAL A 56 -0.93 0.09 12.55
CA VAL A 56 -0.43 -1.22 12.13
C VAL A 56 1.02 -1.39 12.56
N LEU A 57 1.30 -2.50 13.22
CA LEU A 57 2.65 -3.02 13.41
C LEU A 57 2.95 -3.95 12.24
N LEU A 58 3.97 -3.65 11.46
CA LEU A 58 4.57 -4.60 10.53
C LEU A 58 5.90 -5.09 11.12
N GLY A 59 6.10 -6.38 11.06
CA GLY A 59 7.33 -7.03 11.50
C GLY A 59 7.79 -8.09 10.52
N ARG A 60 8.99 -8.59 10.75
CA ARG A 60 9.53 -9.74 10.06
C ARG A 60 10.08 -10.70 11.09
N THR A 61 9.68 -11.96 11.00
CA THR A 61 10.20 -13.04 11.84
C THR A 61 11.71 -13.22 11.62
N LEU A 62 12.39 -13.94 12.50
CA LEU A 62 13.79 -14.30 12.29
C LEU A 62 13.95 -15.27 11.11
N ALA A 63 12.90 -16.05 10.80
CA ALA A 63 12.83 -16.90 9.61
C ALA A 63 12.64 -16.13 8.29
N GLY A 64 12.32 -14.84 8.37
CA GLY A 64 12.17 -13.96 7.19
C GLY A 64 10.73 -13.75 6.72
N GLU A 65 9.73 -14.23 7.44
CA GLU A 65 8.31 -14.06 7.10
C GLU A 65 7.78 -12.71 7.59
N ALA A 66 7.12 -11.96 6.71
CA ALA A 66 6.47 -10.71 7.09
C ALA A 66 5.11 -10.99 7.78
N TYR A 67 4.78 -10.19 8.79
CA TYR A 67 3.49 -10.27 9.49
C TYR A 67 2.99 -8.89 9.88
N GLY A 68 1.67 -8.79 10.08
CA GLY A 68 0.99 -7.56 10.44
C GLY A 68 0.04 -7.75 11.62
N LEU A 69 0.13 -6.87 12.62
CA LEU A 69 -0.76 -6.84 13.77
C LEU A 69 -1.30 -5.42 13.96
N ARG A 70 -2.46 -5.28 14.59
CA ARG A 70 -2.90 -3.98 15.09
C ARG A 70 -1.90 -3.50 16.16
N ASP A 71 -1.39 -2.29 16.00
CA ASP A 71 -0.36 -1.75 16.90
C ASP A 71 -0.94 -1.19 18.20
N ILE A 72 -1.82 -1.97 18.84
CA ILE A 72 -2.49 -1.63 20.09
C ILE A 72 -2.56 -2.87 20.98
N CYS A 73 -1.90 -2.81 22.13
CA CYS A 73 -2.05 -3.84 23.16
C CYS A 73 -3.46 -3.77 23.77
N PRO A 74 -4.25 -4.89 23.79
CA PRO A 74 -5.62 -4.88 24.31
C PRO A 74 -5.71 -4.60 25.82
N HIS A 75 -4.61 -4.70 26.56
CA HIS A 75 -4.59 -4.43 27.99
C HIS A 75 -4.75 -2.93 28.30
N ARG A 76 -3.83 -2.08 27.80
CA ARG A 76 -3.76 -0.65 28.13
C ARG A 76 -3.38 0.21 26.91
N ALA A 77 -3.71 -0.23 25.73
CA ALA A 77 -3.51 0.48 24.46
C ALA A 77 -2.05 0.91 24.16
N ALA A 78 -1.06 0.32 24.83
CA ALA A 78 0.33 0.59 24.52
C ALA A 78 0.66 0.11 23.10
N PRO A 79 1.49 0.87 22.32
CA PRO A 79 1.89 0.44 20.99
C PRO A 79 2.81 -0.79 21.10
N LEU A 80 2.43 -1.87 20.43
CA LEU A 80 3.20 -3.12 20.41
C LEU A 80 4.53 -2.95 19.65
N SER A 81 4.55 -2.05 18.67
CA SER A 81 5.76 -1.70 17.90
C SER A 81 6.89 -1.08 18.75
N ALA A 82 6.56 -0.50 19.91
CA ALA A 82 7.54 -0.02 20.86
C ALA A 82 8.16 -1.12 21.74
N GLY A 83 7.67 -2.36 21.57
CA GLY A 83 8.17 -3.55 22.23
C GLY A 83 9.33 -4.22 21.49
N LYS A 84 9.39 -5.53 21.59
CA LYS A 84 10.42 -6.35 20.91
C LYS A 84 9.87 -7.68 20.46
N LEU A 85 10.45 -8.25 19.42
CA LEU A 85 10.25 -9.65 19.05
C LEU A 85 11.04 -10.54 20.03
N THR A 86 10.40 -11.57 20.54
CA THR A 86 10.97 -12.58 21.47
C THR A 86 10.39 -13.94 21.14
N ARG A 87 10.57 -14.91 22.04
CA ARG A 87 9.92 -16.22 21.96
C ARG A 87 9.04 -16.43 23.20
N ASP A 88 7.91 -17.10 22.99
CA ASP A 88 7.08 -17.59 24.10
C ASP A 88 7.67 -18.90 24.69
N ASP A 89 7.01 -19.42 25.73
CA ASP A 89 7.48 -20.61 26.45
C ASP A 89 7.43 -21.88 25.56
N ALA A 90 6.63 -21.87 24.49
CA ALA A 90 6.58 -22.95 23.49
C ALA A 90 7.60 -22.76 22.34
N GLY A 91 8.37 -21.66 22.35
CA GLY A 91 9.39 -21.37 21.34
C GLY A 91 8.87 -20.62 20.10
N HIS A 92 7.58 -20.26 20.06
CA HIS A 92 7.02 -19.46 18.95
C HIS A 92 7.47 -18.00 19.05
N GLU A 93 7.69 -17.36 17.92
CA GLU A 93 8.01 -15.95 17.89
C GLU A 93 6.79 -15.12 18.28
N ALA A 94 7.01 -14.17 19.20
CA ALA A 94 5.97 -13.34 19.80
C ALA A 94 6.45 -11.91 20.02
N VAL A 95 5.54 -10.95 19.86
CA VAL A 95 5.76 -9.54 20.19
C VAL A 95 5.50 -9.34 21.67
N GLN A 96 6.51 -8.85 22.40
CA GLN A 96 6.39 -8.49 23.81
C GLN A 96 5.94 -7.04 23.93
N CYS A 97 4.77 -6.84 24.57
CA CYS A 97 4.28 -5.50 24.90
C CYS A 97 5.26 -4.77 25.83
N PRO A 98 5.65 -3.52 25.56
CA PRO A 98 6.66 -2.81 26.35
C PRO A 98 6.15 -2.42 27.74
N TYR A 99 4.82 -2.42 27.96
CA TYR A 99 4.24 -1.90 29.20
C TYR A 99 4.19 -2.95 30.32
N HIS A 100 3.56 -4.13 30.06
CA HIS A 100 3.41 -5.18 31.09
C HIS A 100 3.90 -6.55 30.62
N GLY A 101 4.65 -6.61 29.51
CA GLY A 101 5.28 -7.85 29.05
C GLY A 101 4.35 -8.89 28.43
N TRP A 102 3.09 -8.58 28.16
CA TRP A 102 2.19 -9.52 27.48
C TRP A 102 2.78 -9.94 26.15
N LEU A 103 2.71 -11.24 25.84
CA LEU A 103 3.24 -11.79 24.61
C LEU A 103 2.11 -12.08 23.62
N PHE A 104 2.25 -11.62 22.40
CA PHE A 104 1.34 -11.90 21.30
C PHE A 104 2.11 -12.56 20.18
N ARG A 105 1.73 -13.79 19.79
CA ARG A 105 2.31 -14.47 18.63
C ARG A 105 2.07 -13.67 17.36
N THR A 106 2.79 -13.97 16.30
CA THR A 106 2.66 -13.28 14.99
C THR A 106 1.30 -13.49 14.32
N ASP A 107 0.50 -14.45 14.80
CA ASP A 107 -0.90 -14.67 14.44
C ASP A 107 -1.89 -13.83 15.29
N GLY A 108 -1.38 -13.03 16.23
CA GLY A 108 -2.15 -12.15 17.10
C GLY A 108 -2.65 -12.79 18.40
N VAL A 109 -2.47 -14.09 18.61
CA VAL A 109 -2.92 -14.78 19.83
C VAL A 109 -2.03 -14.41 21.01
N CYS A 110 -2.63 -14.08 22.16
CA CYS A 110 -1.88 -13.89 23.39
C CYS A 110 -1.37 -15.22 23.91
N SER A 111 -0.05 -15.36 24.07
CA SER A 111 0.56 -16.61 24.56
C SER A 111 1.02 -16.52 26.02
N LYS A 112 1.16 -15.30 26.59
CA LYS A 112 1.60 -15.14 27.97
C LYS A 112 1.19 -13.80 28.57
N ILE A 113 0.73 -13.85 29.80
CA ILE A 113 0.56 -12.70 30.69
C ILE A 113 1.46 -12.91 31.90
N PRO A 114 2.62 -12.21 32.01
CA PRO A 114 3.62 -12.51 33.05
C PRO A 114 3.13 -12.39 34.49
N SER A 115 2.12 -11.54 34.72
CA SER A 115 1.55 -11.32 36.07
C SER A 115 0.37 -12.25 36.40
N LEU A 116 -0.01 -13.12 35.48
CA LEU A 116 -1.10 -14.08 35.73
C LEU A 116 -0.58 -15.21 36.62
N VAL A 117 -1.32 -15.51 37.69
CA VAL A 117 -1.07 -16.64 38.60
C VAL A 117 -1.97 -17.81 38.21
N GLU A 118 -1.48 -19.04 38.39
CA GLU A 118 -2.18 -20.26 37.95
C GLU A 118 -3.58 -20.39 38.52
N GLU A 119 -3.82 -19.93 39.74
CA GLU A 119 -5.10 -20.00 40.44
C GLU A 119 -6.19 -19.16 39.76
N GLN A 120 -5.83 -18.21 38.88
CA GLN A 120 -6.81 -17.38 38.17
C GLN A 120 -7.51 -18.11 37.02
N GLY A 121 -6.97 -19.25 36.55
CA GLY A 121 -7.60 -20.12 35.57
C GLY A 121 -7.99 -19.43 34.25
N MET A 122 -7.32 -18.33 33.89
CA MET A 122 -7.63 -17.55 32.68
C MET A 122 -7.03 -18.22 31.45
N ASP A 123 -7.86 -18.47 30.44
CA ASP A 123 -7.41 -18.87 29.11
C ASP A 123 -6.93 -17.63 28.34
N VAL A 124 -5.61 -17.42 28.32
CA VAL A 124 -5.00 -16.25 27.67
C VAL A 124 -5.11 -16.27 26.15
N GLU A 125 -5.26 -17.46 25.52
CA GLU A 125 -5.37 -17.60 24.07
C GLU A 125 -6.69 -17.05 23.49
N ARG A 126 -7.68 -16.81 24.34
CA ARG A 126 -8.90 -16.09 23.97
C ARG A 126 -8.69 -14.60 23.76
N ILE A 127 -7.57 -14.06 24.26
CA ILE A 127 -7.20 -12.66 24.07
C ILE A 127 -6.41 -12.58 22.76
N ARG A 128 -6.86 -11.71 21.85
CA ARG A 128 -6.24 -11.56 20.54
C ARG A 128 -6.01 -10.11 20.19
N VAL A 129 -4.95 -9.85 19.46
CA VAL A 129 -4.72 -8.64 18.70
C VAL A 129 -5.15 -8.91 17.26
N ARG A 130 -5.85 -7.97 16.60
CA ARG A 130 -6.20 -8.14 15.19
C ARG A 130 -4.95 -8.43 14.36
N ARG A 131 -4.98 -9.53 13.64
CA ARG A 131 -4.01 -9.86 12.60
C ARG A 131 -4.46 -9.24 11.29
N PHE A 132 -3.51 -8.76 10.51
CA PHE A 132 -3.70 -8.38 9.12
C PHE A 132 -2.98 -9.39 8.23
N PRO A 133 -3.63 -10.02 7.25
CA PRO A 133 -2.93 -10.81 6.24
C PRO A 133 -1.89 -9.94 5.53
N VAL A 134 -0.69 -10.46 5.40
CA VAL A 134 0.45 -9.80 4.74
C VAL A 134 0.99 -10.72 3.66
N SER A 135 1.27 -10.16 2.49
CA SER A 135 1.88 -10.88 1.38
C SER A 135 3.05 -10.08 0.83
N GLU A 136 4.15 -10.75 0.55
CA GLU A 136 5.33 -10.16 -0.08
C GLU A 136 5.49 -10.69 -1.50
N SER A 137 5.52 -9.80 -2.47
CA SER A 137 5.70 -10.12 -3.88
C SER A 137 6.59 -9.09 -4.55
N GLN A 138 7.54 -9.54 -5.36
CA GLN A 138 8.47 -8.68 -6.10
C GLN A 138 9.23 -7.67 -5.21
N GLY A 139 9.49 -8.03 -3.92
CA GLY A 139 10.13 -7.14 -2.94
C GLY A 139 9.22 -6.05 -2.38
N LEU A 140 7.93 -6.12 -2.63
CA LEU A 140 6.89 -5.24 -2.14
C LEU A 140 6.02 -5.98 -1.12
N VAL A 141 5.77 -5.35 0.02
CA VAL A 141 4.91 -5.87 1.09
C VAL A 141 3.53 -5.24 0.99
N PHE A 142 2.53 -6.08 0.92
CA PHE A 142 1.12 -5.70 0.88
C PHE A 142 0.41 -6.17 2.14
N ILE A 143 -0.59 -5.42 2.56
CA ILE A 143 -1.46 -5.72 3.69
C ILE A 143 -2.92 -5.75 3.22
N TRP A 144 -3.65 -6.76 3.66
CA TRP A 144 -5.08 -6.87 3.38
C TRP A 144 -5.90 -6.10 4.40
N MET A 145 -6.77 -5.22 3.91
CA MET A 145 -7.64 -4.41 4.75
C MET A 145 -9.09 -4.89 4.58
N ALA A 146 -9.46 -5.87 5.42
CA ALA A 146 -10.80 -6.46 5.41
C ALA A 146 -11.87 -5.49 5.94
N SER A 147 -13.06 -5.53 5.34
CA SER A 147 -14.25 -4.78 5.77
C SER A 147 -14.79 -5.23 7.12
N ASP A 148 -14.69 -6.54 7.43
CA ASP A 148 -14.94 -7.04 8.77
C ASP A 148 -13.63 -7.12 9.57
N PRO A 149 -13.44 -6.25 10.57
CA PRO A 149 -12.20 -6.24 11.37
C PRO A 149 -12.02 -7.49 12.24
N ARG A 150 -13.04 -8.35 12.34
CA ARG A 150 -12.99 -9.62 13.08
C ARG A 150 -12.75 -10.82 12.18
N SER A 151 -12.74 -10.62 10.87
CA SER A 151 -12.51 -11.70 9.92
C SER A 151 -11.06 -12.19 9.99
N ASP A 152 -10.91 -13.48 10.22
CA ASP A 152 -9.64 -14.21 10.10
C ASP A 152 -9.50 -14.87 8.70
N ALA A 153 -10.44 -14.59 7.77
CA ALA A 153 -10.42 -15.16 6.43
C ALA A 153 -9.19 -14.70 5.66
N GLU A 154 -8.52 -15.65 5.03
CA GLU A 154 -7.44 -15.31 4.10
C GLU A 154 -8.03 -14.70 2.82
N PRO A 155 -7.35 -13.74 2.20
CA PRO A 155 -7.77 -13.16 0.94
C PRO A 155 -7.89 -14.20 -0.17
N ASP A 156 -8.91 -14.07 -1.03
CA ASP A 156 -9.20 -14.99 -2.12
C ASP A 156 -8.29 -14.80 -3.36
N HIS A 157 -7.50 -13.73 -3.36
CA HIS A 157 -6.57 -13.41 -4.44
C HIS A 157 -5.24 -12.84 -3.92
N ALA A 158 -4.20 -12.99 -4.72
CA ALA A 158 -2.88 -12.45 -4.43
C ALA A 158 -2.80 -10.93 -4.76
N PRO A 159 -1.81 -10.21 -4.19
CA PRO A 159 -1.53 -8.84 -4.57
C PRO A 159 -1.17 -8.70 -6.05
N GLN A 160 -1.26 -7.46 -6.57
CA GLN A 160 -0.88 -7.12 -7.93
C GLN A 160 0.56 -7.53 -8.26
N ILE A 161 0.73 -8.20 -9.39
CA ILE A 161 2.03 -8.44 -10.02
C ILE A 161 2.26 -7.38 -11.09
N PHE A 162 3.43 -6.76 -11.06
CA PHE A 162 3.80 -5.70 -12.00
C PHE A 162 4.64 -6.27 -13.15
N PRO A 163 4.51 -5.71 -14.36
CA PRO A 163 5.29 -6.15 -15.52
C PRO A 163 6.75 -5.70 -15.44
N GLY A 164 7.58 -6.27 -16.31
CA GLY A 164 8.93 -5.79 -16.57
C GLY A 164 9.95 -6.13 -15.49
N VAL A 165 10.75 -5.14 -15.10
CA VAL A 165 11.96 -5.29 -14.27
C VAL A 165 11.74 -5.20 -12.77
N VAL A 166 10.50 -5.32 -12.30
CA VAL A 166 10.16 -5.26 -10.88
C VAL A 166 10.67 -6.50 -10.13
N GLY A 167 11.12 -6.32 -8.89
CA GLY A 167 11.71 -7.38 -8.05
C GLY A 167 13.24 -7.30 -7.96
N GLY A 168 13.90 -6.55 -8.86
CA GLY A 168 15.31 -6.20 -8.73
C GLY A 168 15.54 -5.01 -7.78
N LYS A 169 16.79 -4.57 -7.65
CA LYS A 169 17.14 -3.38 -6.85
C LYS A 169 16.55 -2.12 -7.51
N PRO A 170 15.70 -1.35 -6.82
CA PRO A 170 15.18 -0.09 -7.34
C PRO A 170 16.30 0.91 -7.64
N LYS A 171 16.12 1.70 -8.68
CA LYS A 171 16.99 2.83 -9.03
C LYS A 171 16.63 4.11 -8.28
N LEU A 172 15.36 4.22 -7.87
CA LEU A 172 14.83 5.32 -7.08
C LEU A 172 13.79 4.78 -6.11
N ILE A 173 13.81 5.30 -4.90
CA ILE A 173 12.72 5.22 -3.93
C ILE A 173 12.54 6.63 -3.38
N ASP A 174 11.34 7.18 -3.51
CA ASP A 174 10.96 8.44 -2.87
C ASP A 174 9.65 8.27 -2.09
N LYS A 175 9.55 8.94 -0.95
CA LYS A 175 8.38 8.88 -0.08
C LYS A 175 7.96 10.28 0.31
N MET A 176 6.67 10.51 0.25
CA MET A 176 6.07 11.81 0.56
C MET A 176 4.69 11.59 1.18
N VAL A 177 4.20 12.54 1.93
CA VAL A 177 2.82 12.57 2.41
C VAL A 177 2.14 13.75 1.73
N PHE A 178 0.98 13.47 1.13
CA PHE A 178 0.05 14.49 0.67
C PHE A 178 -1.01 14.70 1.75
N ASP A 179 -1.28 15.93 2.12
CA ASP A 179 -2.27 16.28 3.14
C ASP A 179 -3.69 16.33 2.55
N VAL A 180 -4.05 15.25 1.83
CA VAL A 180 -5.34 15.07 1.15
C VAL A 180 -5.84 13.64 1.25
N HIS A 181 -7.16 13.45 1.04
CA HIS A 181 -7.75 12.14 0.82
C HIS A 181 -7.17 11.47 -0.44
N VAL A 182 -7.11 10.13 -0.43
CA VAL A 182 -6.52 9.35 -1.55
C VAL A 182 -7.19 9.63 -2.89
N ASP A 183 -8.48 9.90 -2.92
CA ASP A 183 -9.21 10.19 -4.17
C ASP A 183 -8.66 11.43 -4.88
N HIS A 184 -8.36 12.50 -4.13
CA HIS A 184 -7.74 13.71 -4.68
C HIS A 184 -6.34 13.43 -5.21
N ALA A 185 -5.54 12.65 -4.46
CA ALA A 185 -4.20 12.26 -4.90
C ALA A 185 -4.26 11.41 -6.18
N VAL A 186 -5.22 10.48 -6.31
CA VAL A 186 -5.43 9.68 -7.52
C VAL A 186 -5.78 10.55 -8.71
N VAL A 187 -6.75 11.45 -8.55
CA VAL A 187 -7.17 12.35 -9.64
C VAL A 187 -6.01 13.22 -10.09
N GLY A 188 -5.28 13.84 -9.16
CA GLY A 188 -4.12 14.67 -9.48
C GLY A 188 -3.05 13.90 -10.27
N LEU A 189 -2.67 12.71 -9.81
CA LEU A 189 -1.61 11.90 -10.44
C LEU A 189 -2.05 11.21 -11.76
N MET A 190 -3.35 11.09 -12.02
CA MET A 190 -3.88 10.49 -13.24
C MET A 190 -4.31 11.50 -14.30
N ASP A 191 -4.38 12.79 -13.95
CA ASP A 191 -4.70 13.84 -14.92
C ASP A 191 -3.59 14.01 -15.96
N PRO A 192 -3.85 13.83 -17.27
CA PRO A 192 -2.85 14.05 -18.31
C PRO A 192 -2.62 15.52 -18.66
N ALA A 193 -3.50 16.42 -18.20
CA ALA A 193 -3.52 17.82 -18.63
C ALA A 193 -2.69 18.75 -17.73
N HIS A 194 -2.50 18.43 -16.44
CA HIS A 194 -1.79 19.30 -15.48
C HIS A 194 -0.30 19.50 -15.81
N GLY A 195 0.34 18.50 -16.43
CA GLY A 195 1.79 18.47 -16.62
C GLY A 195 2.43 19.72 -17.23
N PRO A 196 1.85 20.41 -18.25
CA PRO A 196 2.42 21.66 -18.79
C PRO A 196 2.33 22.86 -17.86
N TYR A 197 1.43 22.83 -16.90
CA TYR A 197 1.14 23.94 -15.98
C TYR A 197 1.85 23.76 -14.63
N VAL A 198 1.78 22.56 -14.04
CA VAL A 198 2.34 22.23 -12.74
C VAL A 198 3.85 21.96 -12.87
N HIS A 199 4.28 21.21 -13.89
CA HIS A 199 5.65 20.80 -14.09
C HIS A 199 6.37 21.69 -15.13
N ALA A 200 6.54 22.96 -14.81
CA ALA A 200 7.13 23.96 -15.69
C ALA A 200 8.67 23.97 -15.71
N GLN A 201 9.34 22.97 -15.09
CA GLN A 201 10.80 22.93 -15.07
C GLN A 201 11.40 22.81 -16.49
N TRP A 202 12.41 23.61 -16.75
CA TRP A 202 13.10 23.67 -18.05
C TRP A 202 13.67 22.33 -18.53
N TRP A 203 14.04 21.46 -17.61
CA TRP A 203 14.57 20.12 -17.90
C TRP A 203 13.49 19.09 -18.19
N TRP A 204 12.24 19.33 -17.76
CA TRP A 204 11.11 18.45 -18.01
C TRP A 204 10.38 18.81 -19.29
N ARG A 205 9.97 20.07 -19.47
CA ARG A 205 9.24 20.56 -20.64
C ARG A 205 9.59 22.01 -20.98
N SER A 206 9.34 22.37 -22.24
CA SER A 206 9.30 23.76 -22.67
C SER A 206 7.95 24.39 -22.36
N ALA A 207 7.91 25.62 -21.83
CA ALA A 207 6.69 26.38 -21.62
C ALA A 207 5.87 26.61 -22.93
N LYS A 208 6.50 26.48 -24.11
CA LYS A 208 5.87 26.57 -25.42
C LYS A 208 5.20 25.27 -25.88
N SER A 209 5.14 24.23 -25.02
CA SER A 209 4.68 22.88 -25.40
C SER A 209 3.18 22.62 -25.18
N GLN A 210 2.39 23.67 -25.04
CA GLN A 210 0.93 23.55 -24.94
C GLN A 210 0.37 23.24 -26.35
N HIS A 211 -0.13 22.05 -26.55
CA HIS A 211 -0.81 21.65 -27.78
C HIS A 211 -1.90 20.63 -27.45
N ALA A 212 -2.91 20.58 -28.30
CA ALA A 212 -3.99 19.60 -28.16
C ALA A 212 -3.41 18.19 -28.21
N LYS A 213 -3.82 17.35 -27.27
CA LYS A 213 -3.45 15.93 -27.18
C LYS A 213 -4.68 15.09 -26.91
N ALA A 214 -4.84 14.04 -27.70
CA ALA A 214 -5.79 13.00 -27.41
C ALA A 214 -5.08 11.86 -26.67
N LYS A 215 -5.72 11.34 -25.64
CA LYS A 215 -5.30 10.14 -24.91
C LYS A 215 -6.42 9.12 -24.92
N LEU A 216 -6.08 7.89 -25.21
CA LEU A 216 -7.03 6.79 -25.21
C LEU A 216 -6.91 6.02 -23.89
N PHE A 217 -8.05 5.85 -23.23
CA PHE A 217 -8.17 5.05 -22.04
C PHE A 217 -8.91 3.75 -22.34
N ALA A 218 -8.50 2.68 -21.69
CA ALA A 218 -9.16 1.39 -21.77
C ALA A 218 -9.36 0.81 -20.36
N PRO A 219 -10.46 0.08 -20.11
CA PRO A 219 -10.67 -0.59 -18.83
C PRO A 219 -9.60 -1.65 -18.60
N ARG A 220 -9.27 -1.86 -17.34
CA ARG A 220 -8.43 -2.95 -16.82
C ARG A 220 -9.13 -3.54 -15.59
N GLU A 221 -8.70 -4.71 -15.16
CA GLU A 221 -9.20 -5.31 -13.92
C GLU A 221 -9.02 -4.36 -12.75
N ALA A 222 -10.10 -4.05 -12.05
CA ALA A 222 -10.15 -3.10 -10.93
C ALA A 222 -9.52 -1.73 -11.21
N GLY A 223 -9.58 -1.24 -12.49
CA GLY A 223 -8.97 0.03 -12.86
C GLY A 223 -9.05 0.35 -14.34
N PHE A 224 -8.09 1.11 -14.83
CA PHE A 224 -7.99 1.51 -16.23
C PHE A 224 -6.54 1.80 -16.64
N ALA A 225 -6.29 1.86 -17.93
CA ALA A 225 -5.00 2.28 -18.45
C ALA A 225 -5.15 3.36 -19.52
N MET A 226 -4.25 4.33 -19.50
CA MET A 226 -3.93 5.13 -20.67
C MET A 226 -3.10 4.22 -21.57
N VAL A 227 -3.72 3.75 -22.66
CA VAL A 227 -3.15 2.70 -23.50
C VAL A 227 -1.80 3.11 -24.08
N ARG A 228 -1.03 2.11 -24.46
CA ARG A 228 0.33 2.29 -24.97
C ARG A 228 0.39 3.32 -26.09
N HIS A 229 1.25 4.31 -25.93
CA HIS A 229 1.40 5.43 -26.84
C HIS A 229 2.82 6.00 -26.80
N GLU A 230 3.18 6.76 -27.78
CA GLU A 230 4.40 7.57 -27.78
C GLU A 230 4.26 8.72 -26.75
N PRO A 231 5.23 8.92 -25.87
CA PRO A 231 5.24 10.09 -25.01
C PRO A 231 5.35 11.38 -25.82
N SER A 232 5.02 12.49 -25.22
CA SER A 232 5.12 13.80 -25.90
C SER A 232 6.54 14.05 -26.38
N LYS A 233 6.73 14.40 -27.64
CA LYS A 233 8.03 14.78 -28.26
C LYS A 233 8.72 15.93 -27.53
N ASN A 234 7.96 16.73 -26.77
CA ASN A 234 8.47 17.86 -25.98
C ASN A 234 8.92 17.44 -24.57
N SER A 235 8.83 16.18 -24.21
CA SER A 235 9.29 15.67 -22.91
C SER A 235 10.77 15.28 -23.01
N ARG A 236 11.65 16.14 -22.51
CA ARG A 236 13.09 15.89 -22.47
C ARG A 236 13.49 14.67 -21.66
N ALA A 237 12.70 14.35 -20.62
CA ALA A 237 12.96 13.19 -19.78
C ALA A 237 12.91 11.87 -20.56
N TYR A 238 11.98 11.72 -21.53
CA TYR A 238 11.97 10.54 -22.38
C TYR A 238 13.06 10.58 -23.47
N ALA A 239 13.46 11.76 -23.91
CA ALA A 239 14.54 11.90 -24.90
C ALA A 239 15.89 11.38 -24.36
N ILE A 240 16.13 11.44 -23.04
CA ILE A 240 17.33 10.90 -22.39
C ILE A 240 17.42 9.37 -22.54
N LEU A 241 16.30 8.67 -22.69
CA LEU A 241 16.28 7.23 -22.90
C LEU A 241 16.75 6.84 -24.30
N GLY A 242 16.78 7.79 -25.25
CA GLY A 242 17.09 7.52 -26.64
C GLY A 242 16.03 6.68 -27.34
N GLY A 243 16.23 6.39 -28.64
CA GLY A 243 15.33 5.53 -29.40
C GLY A 243 13.88 6.06 -29.51
N GLU A 244 12.94 5.13 -29.63
CA GLU A 244 11.51 5.41 -29.72
C GLU A 244 10.79 4.84 -28.47
N PRO A 245 10.65 5.63 -27.40
CA PRO A 245 9.99 5.19 -26.20
C PRO A 245 8.48 5.00 -26.44
N LEU A 246 7.93 3.92 -25.89
CA LEU A 246 6.49 3.69 -25.78
C LEU A 246 6.13 3.60 -24.31
N THR A 247 5.05 4.25 -23.91
CA THR A 247 4.60 4.25 -22.50
C THR A 247 3.15 3.81 -22.37
N GLU A 248 2.87 3.07 -21.31
CA GLU A 248 1.51 2.75 -20.82
C GLU A 248 1.43 3.17 -19.36
N ILE A 249 0.36 3.89 -18.99
CA ILE A 249 0.13 4.30 -17.61
C ILE A 249 -1.13 3.59 -17.13
N THR A 250 -0.99 2.76 -16.10
CA THR A 250 -2.10 2.00 -15.55
C THR A 250 -2.39 2.45 -14.13
N PHE A 251 -3.67 2.55 -13.80
CA PHE A 251 -4.18 2.69 -12.44
C PHE A 251 -4.99 1.46 -12.06
N ARG A 252 -4.78 0.97 -10.83
CA ARG A 252 -5.55 -0.12 -10.22
C ARG A 252 -5.89 0.24 -8.79
N LEU A 253 -7.14 -0.03 -8.39
CA LEU A 253 -7.55 0.04 -6.99
C LEU A 253 -6.72 -0.89 -6.10
N PRO A 254 -6.49 -0.53 -4.84
CA PRO A 254 -7.02 0.66 -4.18
C PRO A 254 -6.17 1.92 -4.34
N GLY A 255 -4.98 1.86 -4.92
CA GLY A 255 -4.11 3.02 -5.03
C GLY A 255 -2.76 2.68 -5.68
N LEU A 256 -2.77 1.91 -6.75
CA LEU A 256 -1.57 1.52 -7.49
C LEU A 256 -1.57 2.19 -8.86
N ARG A 257 -0.61 3.05 -9.12
CA ARG A 257 -0.36 3.66 -10.42
C ARG A 257 1.02 3.26 -10.91
N TRP A 258 1.12 2.78 -12.12
CA TRP A 258 2.44 2.54 -12.68
C TRP A 258 2.53 2.98 -14.13
N GLU A 259 3.71 3.42 -14.50
CA GLU A 259 4.08 3.76 -15.86
C GLU A 259 5.13 2.75 -16.33
N HIS A 260 4.80 2.01 -17.38
CA HIS A 260 5.68 1.06 -18.02
C HIS A 260 6.19 1.63 -19.34
N ILE A 261 7.47 1.96 -19.40
CA ILE A 261 8.15 2.52 -20.56
C ILE A 261 9.03 1.45 -21.17
N THR A 262 8.95 1.29 -22.48
CA THR A 262 9.84 0.41 -23.25
C THR A 262 10.59 1.19 -24.32
N VAL A 263 11.88 0.91 -24.47
CA VAL A 263 12.75 1.49 -25.52
C VAL A 263 13.57 0.36 -26.11
N GLY A 264 13.18 -0.14 -27.27
CA GLY A 264 13.72 -1.37 -27.83
C GLY A 264 13.55 -2.54 -26.85
N LYS A 265 14.68 -3.13 -26.40
CA LYS A 265 14.68 -4.22 -25.41
C LYS A 265 14.78 -3.73 -23.97
N ARG A 266 14.94 -2.44 -23.73
CA ARG A 266 15.10 -1.84 -22.40
C ARG A 266 13.77 -1.40 -21.81
N GLN A 267 13.69 -1.41 -20.49
CA GLN A 267 12.46 -1.12 -19.77
C GLN A 267 12.72 -0.19 -18.59
N VAL A 268 11.74 0.64 -18.31
CA VAL A 268 11.63 1.43 -17.09
C VAL A 268 10.23 1.20 -16.54
N LEU A 269 10.14 0.89 -15.26
CA LEU A 269 8.85 0.88 -14.56
C LEU A 269 8.91 1.86 -13.40
N SER A 270 8.01 2.83 -13.41
CA SER A 270 7.76 3.78 -12.33
C SER A 270 6.45 3.42 -11.65
N LEU A 271 6.53 2.87 -10.44
CA LEU A 271 5.38 2.54 -9.61
C LEU A 271 5.18 3.65 -8.59
N THR A 272 3.95 4.15 -8.49
CA THR A 272 3.48 5.08 -7.45
C THR A 272 2.40 4.39 -6.63
N CYS A 273 2.70 4.11 -5.38
CA CYS A 273 1.74 3.55 -4.42
C CYS A 273 1.14 4.68 -3.61
N LEU A 274 -0.19 4.78 -3.63
CA LEU A 274 -0.98 5.73 -2.85
C LEU A 274 -1.60 4.94 -1.69
N THR A 275 -1.04 5.10 -0.49
CA THR A 275 -1.52 4.40 0.71
C THR A 275 -2.19 5.42 1.63
N PRO A 276 -3.51 5.40 1.77
CA PRO A 276 -4.20 6.28 2.73
C PRO A 276 -3.67 6.04 4.14
N MET A 277 -3.26 7.09 4.81
CA MET A 277 -2.93 7.06 6.23
C MET A 277 -4.19 7.35 7.04
N SER A 278 -4.92 8.39 6.64
CA SER A 278 -6.19 8.82 7.23
C SER A 278 -7.06 9.44 6.15
N GLU A 279 -8.27 9.88 6.50
CA GLU A 279 -9.18 10.61 5.61
C GLU A 279 -8.55 11.88 4.99
N THR A 280 -7.50 12.42 5.61
CA THR A 280 -6.88 13.68 5.20
C THR A 280 -5.41 13.54 4.83
N LYS A 281 -4.88 12.31 4.83
CA LYS A 281 -3.45 12.10 4.55
C LYS A 281 -3.22 10.84 3.73
N THR A 282 -2.49 10.99 2.65
CA THR A 282 -2.09 9.89 1.77
C THR A 282 -0.57 9.81 1.65
N ARG A 283 0.00 8.66 1.98
CA ARG A 283 1.41 8.39 1.73
C ARG A 283 1.61 8.02 0.27
N ILE A 284 2.49 8.75 -0.39
CA ILE A 284 2.94 8.46 -1.75
C ILE A 284 4.30 7.79 -1.65
N THR A 285 4.42 6.61 -2.24
CA THR A 285 5.71 5.93 -2.38
C THR A 285 5.97 5.71 -3.86
N GLN A 286 6.96 6.40 -4.41
CA GLN A 286 7.40 6.22 -5.78
C GLN A 286 8.63 5.32 -5.82
N ILE A 287 8.59 4.31 -6.68
CA ILE A 287 9.65 3.33 -6.85
C ILE A 287 9.92 3.18 -8.34
N VAL A 288 11.19 3.30 -8.73
CA VAL A 288 11.57 3.16 -10.14
C VAL A 288 12.56 2.02 -10.30
N TRP A 289 12.26 1.12 -11.22
CA TRP A 289 13.18 0.09 -11.70
C TRP A 289 13.53 0.33 -13.16
N SER A 290 14.74 -0.02 -13.55
CA SER A 290 15.17 0.04 -14.93
C SER A 290 16.34 -0.87 -15.18
N ASP A 291 16.37 -1.49 -16.35
CA ASP A 291 17.54 -2.15 -16.94
C ASP A 291 18.31 -1.26 -17.91
N HIS A 292 17.86 -0.01 -18.07
CA HIS A 292 18.51 0.96 -18.95
C HIS A 292 19.80 1.51 -18.29
N PRO A 293 20.96 1.45 -18.97
CA PRO A 293 22.26 1.79 -18.35
C PRO A 293 22.37 3.25 -17.91
N ILE A 294 21.63 4.16 -18.54
CA ILE A 294 21.64 5.59 -18.24
C ILE A 294 21.31 5.86 -16.76
N PHE A 295 20.44 5.06 -16.14
CA PHE A 295 20.05 5.24 -14.75
C PHE A 295 21.21 5.02 -13.76
N GLY A 296 22.26 4.31 -14.14
CA GLY A 296 23.48 4.22 -13.34
C GLY A 296 24.24 5.54 -13.26
N LEU A 297 24.14 6.38 -14.29
CA LEU A 297 24.87 7.65 -14.42
C LEU A 297 24.07 8.83 -13.84
N ILE A 298 22.75 8.85 -14.06
CA ILE A 298 21.88 9.99 -13.72
C ILE A 298 21.13 9.83 -12.38
N ALA A 299 21.26 8.69 -11.70
CA ALA A 299 20.45 8.38 -10.52
C ALA A 299 20.38 9.49 -9.44
N PRO A 300 21.46 10.15 -9.03
CA PRO A 300 21.41 11.23 -8.03
C PRO A 300 20.59 12.44 -8.50
N PHE A 301 20.78 12.85 -9.74
CA PHE A 301 20.07 14.00 -10.33
C PHE A 301 18.60 13.65 -10.60
N PHE A 302 18.35 12.43 -11.05
CA PHE A 302 17.01 11.92 -11.28
C PHE A 302 16.18 11.88 -9.99
N ALA A 303 16.78 11.46 -8.87
CA ALA A 303 16.11 11.42 -7.57
C ALA A 303 15.67 12.81 -7.10
N ALA A 304 16.55 13.81 -7.21
CA ALA A 304 16.21 15.19 -6.85
C ALA A 304 15.09 15.75 -7.74
N GLY A 305 15.15 15.47 -9.05
CA GLY A 305 14.14 15.89 -10.01
C GLY A 305 12.77 15.22 -9.77
N ALA A 306 12.75 13.91 -9.53
CA ALA A 306 11.54 13.16 -9.25
C ALA A 306 10.85 13.64 -7.96
N ARG A 307 11.63 13.91 -6.91
CA ARG A 307 11.12 14.49 -5.67
C ARG A 307 10.51 15.87 -5.85
N ALA A 308 11.17 16.75 -6.61
CA ALA A 308 10.65 18.07 -6.92
C ALA A 308 9.34 17.99 -7.72
N PHE A 309 9.26 17.03 -8.63
CA PHE A 309 8.08 16.76 -9.44
C PHE A 309 6.87 16.35 -8.58
N LEU A 310 7.03 15.31 -7.74
CA LEU A 310 5.98 14.87 -6.82
C LEU A 310 5.56 15.94 -5.81
N ARG A 311 6.50 16.76 -5.33
CA ARG A 311 6.18 17.85 -4.40
C ARG A 311 5.25 18.86 -5.04
N GLN A 312 5.46 19.19 -6.32
CA GLN A 312 4.56 20.09 -7.04
C GLN A 312 3.15 19.52 -7.19
N ASP A 313 3.02 18.21 -7.41
CA ASP A 313 1.70 17.57 -7.41
C ASP A 313 1.04 17.69 -6.04
N GLY A 314 1.79 17.43 -4.96
CA GLY A 314 1.28 17.55 -3.60
C GLY A 314 0.89 18.95 -3.17
N ASP A 315 1.54 19.99 -3.73
CA ASP A 315 1.23 21.40 -3.45
C ASP A 315 -0.05 21.87 -4.17
N MET A 316 -0.54 21.10 -5.17
CA MET A 316 -1.67 21.46 -6.02
C MET A 316 -2.97 20.71 -5.68
N VAL A 317 -2.90 19.63 -4.89
CA VAL A 317 -4.07 18.80 -4.48
C VAL A 317 -4.35 18.91 -2.93
#